data_3ea5a0f47d82e5c3c367c06da1778cf0
#
_entry.id   3ea5a0f47d82e5c3c367c06da1778cf0
#
_cell.length_a   1.000
_cell.length_b   1.000
_cell.length_c   1.000
_cell.angle_alpha   90.00
_cell.angle_beta   90.00
_cell.angle_gamma   90.00
#
_symmetry.space_group_name_H-M   'P 1'
#
loop_
_entity.id
_entity.type
_entity.pdbx_description
1 polymer ?
#
loop_
_entity_poly.entity_id
_entity_poly.type
_entity_poly.pdbx_seq_one_letter_code
_entity_poly.pdbx_strand_id
1 'polypeptide(L)'
;QWADIGSVEALKKKSLQEVSSGKTTIALSYKDGSFAAISGVCNHVGGPLGEGTLDGDYVVCPWHYWKFHHRTGQGEPGYEQDQVPSYATKIENGRLYIDLSSATKRKKQSHLAHPLARPVLRQAGPVRVVGISTTAMTTDHPRYSTSDAMLEVALEHARSTLQLETQCIKLRELTFRSCEGFYSKSAQACTWPCSITQMDPTDQLDRVYEAIVHWADVILISTPIRWGNASSLYYKMVERLNCIQNQETIANKHLLKNKVAAFIIMGGQDNVQGVAGQLMTFFAEVGCQFPQFPFIAHSRGWSAEDMERNVSEVQNSRALRE
;
A
#
# COMPACT_ATOMS: atom_id res chain seq x y z
N GLN A 1 8.95 -12.61 -39.12
CA GLN A 1 10.21 -11.88 -39.44
C GLN A 1 11.19 -12.08 -38.28
N TRP A 2 12.35 -12.67 -38.58
CA TRP A 2 13.40 -12.93 -37.59
C TRP A 2 14.17 -11.63 -37.28
N ALA A 3 14.20 -11.28 -36.01
CA ALA A 3 14.93 -10.14 -35.47
C ALA A 3 16.23 -10.64 -34.84
N ASP A 4 17.37 -10.07 -35.21
CA ASP A 4 18.67 -10.31 -34.60
C ASP A 4 18.74 -9.61 -33.24
N ILE A 5 18.91 -10.37 -32.16
CA ILE A 5 18.94 -9.87 -30.78
C ILE A 5 20.38 -9.65 -30.30
N GLY A 6 21.32 -10.42 -30.80
CA GLY A 6 22.70 -10.29 -30.39
C GLY A 6 23.48 -11.60 -30.31
N SER A 7 24.72 -11.54 -29.84
CA SER A 7 25.54 -12.75 -29.69
C SER A 7 25.08 -13.60 -28.52
N VAL A 8 25.05 -14.89 -28.74
CA VAL A 8 24.72 -15.89 -27.69
C VAL A 8 25.64 -15.75 -26.49
N GLU A 9 26.93 -15.48 -26.71
CA GLU A 9 27.94 -15.34 -25.65
C GLU A 9 27.66 -14.14 -24.73
N ALA A 10 27.09 -13.06 -25.25
CA ALA A 10 26.72 -11.91 -24.45
C ALA A 10 25.40 -12.15 -23.70
N LEU A 11 24.41 -12.71 -24.40
CA LEU A 11 23.05 -12.88 -23.87
C LEU A 11 22.93 -13.98 -22.79
N LYS A 12 23.74 -15.03 -22.85
CA LYS A 12 23.72 -16.12 -21.87
C LYS A 12 24.25 -15.73 -20.48
N LYS A 13 24.86 -14.53 -20.33
CA LYS A 13 25.41 -14.06 -19.06
C LYS A 13 24.33 -13.71 -18.01
N LYS A 14 23.10 -13.47 -18.46
CA LYS A 14 21.97 -13.17 -17.58
C LYS A 14 20.90 -14.23 -17.74
N SER A 15 20.37 -14.70 -16.62
CA SER A 15 19.24 -15.64 -16.61
C SER A 15 17.94 -15.01 -17.12
N LEU A 16 17.76 -13.70 -16.92
CA LEU A 16 16.65 -12.91 -17.42
C LEU A 16 17.15 -11.51 -17.80
N GLN A 17 16.65 -10.95 -18.90
CA GLN A 17 16.95 -9.60 -19.33
C GLN A 17 15.88 -9.07 -20.27
N GLU A 18 15.72 -7.74 -20.29
CA GLU A 18 14.93 -7.08 -21.31
C GLU A 18 15.76 -6.91 -22.58
N VAL A 19 15.16 -7.27 -23.71
CA VAL A 19 15.68 -6.96 -25.05
C VAL A 19 14.57 -6.34 -25.89
N SER A 20 14.94 -5.55 -26.87
CA SER A 20 13.96 -4.85 -27.72
C SER A 20 14.25 -5.06 -29.20
N SER A 21 13.18 -5.15 -29.99
CA SER A 21 13.26 -5.09 -31.44
C SER A 21 12.18 -4.16 -31.97
N GLY A 22 12.58 -3.02 -32.50
CA GLY A 22 11.68 -1.92 -32.86
C GLY A 22 10.91 -1.43 -31.63
N LYS A 23 9.59 -1.51 -31.68
CA LYS A 23 8.70 -1.13 -30.54
C LYS A 23 8.33 -2.30 -29.62
N THR A 24 8.83 -3.50 -29.89
CA THR A 24 8.48 -4.70 -29.12
C THR A 24 9.53 -4.92 -28.04
N THR A 25 9.11 -4.88 -26.78
CA THR A 25 9.91 -5.28 -25.61
C THR A 25 9.67 -6.76 -25.29
N ILE A 26 10.74 -7.45 -24.98
CA ILE A 26 10.77 -8.91 -24.79
C ILE A 26 11.53 -9.22 -23.50
N ALA A 27 10.96 -10.06 -22.68
CA ALA A 27 11.66 -10.72 -21.56
C ALA A 27 12.35 -11.97 -22.13
N LEU A 28 13.67 -11.88 -22.29
CA LEU A 28 14.54 -12.96 -22.76
C LEU A 28 15.10 -13.69 -21.55
N SER A 29 14.78 -14.97 -21.43
CA SER A 29 15.36 -15.86 -20.41
C SER A 29 16.39 -16.81 -21.02
N TYR A 30 17.43 -17.13 -20.20
CA TYR A 30 18.38 -18.19 -20.48
C TYR A 30 18.41 -19.15 -19.31
N LYS A 31 17.98 -20.38 -19.55
CA LYS A 31 17.90 -21.41 -18.54
C LYS A 31 18.20 -22.78 -19.16
N ASP A 32 18.94 -23.62 -18.45
CA ASP A 32 19.28 -24.99 -18.86
C ASP A 32 19.83 -25.08 -20.28
N GLY A 33 20.73 -24.14 -20.64
CA GLY A 33 21.38 -24.09 -21.93
C GLY A 33 20.52 -23.57 -23.09
N SER A 34 19.30 -23.11 -22.85
CA SER A 34 18.37 -22.66 -23.88
C SER A 34 17.77 -21.28 -23.60
N PHE A 35 17.54 -20.53 -24.69
CA PHE A 35 16.82 -19.26 -24.64
C PHE A 35 15.31 -19.48 -24.79
N ALA A 36 14.55 -18.64 -24.12
CA ALA A 36 13.12 -18.49 -24.38
C ALA A 36 12.74 -17.02 -24.33
N ALA A 37 11.72 -16.64 -25.07
CA ALA A 37 11.31 -15.27 -25.27
C ALA A 37 9.81 -15.13 -25.05
N ILE A 38 9.42 -14.25 -24.12
CA ILE A 38 8.03 -13.85 -23.90
C ILE A 38 7.90 -12.33 -23.97
N SER A 39 6.68 -11.81 -24.05
CA SER A 39 6.47 -10.36 -24.03
C SER A 39 7.14 -9.73 -22.81
N GLY A 40 7.78 -8.59 -22.99
CA GLY A 40 8.34 -7.78 -21.91
C GLY A 40 7.26 -7.07 -21.07
N VAL A 41 5.98 -7.16 -21.42
CA VAL A 41 4.88 -6.40 -20.84
C VAL A 41 3.93 -7.32 -20.07
N CYS A 42 3.85 -7.14 -18.77
CA CYS A 42 2.97 -7.88 -17.85
C CYS A 42 1.48 -7.60 -18.13
N ASN A 43 0.64 -8.62 -17.98
CA ASN A 43 -0.81 -8.51 -18.18
C ASN A 43 -1.52 -7.65 -17.14
N HIS A 44 -0.94 -7.50 -15.93
CA HIS A 44 -1.60 -6.75 -14.86
C HIS A 44 -1.75 -5.27 -15.26
N VAL A 45 -0.68 -4.50 -15.12
CA VAL A 45 -0.67 -3.06 -15.43
C VAL A 45 0.56 -2.66 -16.26
N GLY A 46 1.10 -3.58 -17.04
CA GLY A 46 2.17 -3.30 -17.98
C GLY A 46 3.59 -3.32 -17.40
N GLY A 47 3.81 -3.94 -16.24
CA GLY A 47 5.14 -4.03 -15.63
C GLY A 47 6.17 -4.70 -16.53
N PRO A 48 7.47 -4.30 -16.44
CA PRO A 48 8.54 -4.78 -17.33
C PRO A 48 9.02 -6.17 -16.92
N LEU A 49 8.55 -7.22 -17.59
CA LEU A 49 8.87 -8.61 -17.24
C LEU A 49 10.37 -8.92 -17.38
N GLY A 50 11.07 -8.28 -18.33
CA GLY A 50 12.49 -8.48 -18.52
C GLY A 50 13.39 -7.88 -17.44
N GLU A 51 12.86 -6.97 -16.62
CA GLU A 51 13.52 -6.41 -15.42
C GLU A 51 13.25 -7.21 -14.15
N GLY A 52 12.42 -8.23 -14.22
CA GLY A 52 12.05 -9.08 -13.10
C GLY A 52 13.10 -10.12 -12.73
N THR A 53 12.65 -11.21 -12.16
CA THR A 53 13.50 -12.36 -11.78
C THR A 53 12.96 -13.64 -12.37
N LEU A 54 13.83 -14.64 -12.51
CA LEU A 54 13.43 -15.99 -12.89
C LEU A 54 13.34 -16.84 -11.60
N ASP A 55 12.13 -17.35 -11.31
CA ASP A 55 11.85 -18.23 -10.18
C ASP A 55 11.37 -19.59 -10.74
N GLY A 56 12.23 -20.58 -10.67
CA GLY A 56 11.98 -21.87 -11.32
C GLY A 56 11.77 -21.67 -12.82
N ASP A 57 10.60 -22.04 -13.33
CA ASP A 57 10.21 -21.88 -14.74
C ASP A 57 9.41 -20.61 -15.03
N TYR A 58 9.30 -19.72 -14.04
CA TYR A 58 8.48 -18.53 -14.16
C TYR A 58 9.29 -17.24 -14.14
N VAL A 59 8.97 -16.34 -15.05
CA VAL A 59 9.36 -14.93 -15.00
C VAL A 59 8.44 -14.21 -14.03
N VAL A 60 9.01 -13.61 -13.00
CA VAL A 60 8.28 -12.86 -11.96
C VAL A 60 8.31 -11.39 -12.26
N CYS A 61 7.15 -10.77 -12.39
CA CYS A 61 7.02 -9.33 -12.62
C CYS A 61 7.59 -8.54 -11.43
N PRO A 62 8.46 -7.53 -11.64
CA PRO A 62 9.07 -6.78 -10.54
C PRO A 62 8.12 -5.83 -9.83
N TRP A 63 6.92 -5.60 -10.38
CA TRP A 63 5.96 -4.67 -9.77
C TRP A 63 5.03 -5.35 -8.77
N HIS A 64 4.36 -6.46 -9.19
CA HIS A 64 3.34 -7.08 -8.34
C HIS A 64 3.48 -8.60 -8.27
N TYR A 65 4.65 -9.12 -8.67
CA TYR A 65 5.04 -10.54 -8.56
C TYR A 65 4.16 -11.52 -9.35
N TRP A 66 3.38 -11.03 -10.33
CA TRP A 66 2.70 -11.92 -11.26
C TRP A 66 3.72 -12.77 -12.02
N LYS A 67 3.40 -14.06 -12.17
CA LYS A 67 4.33 -15.05 -12.74
C LYS A 67 3.83 -15.56 -14.06
N PHE A 68 4.74 -15.64 -15.04
CA PHE A 68 4.46 -16.18 -16.37
C PHE A 68 5.56 -17.20 -16.73
N HIS A 69 5.14 -18.37 -17.22
CA HIS A 69 6.08 -19.42 -17.62
C HIS A 69 6.99 -18.91 -18.75
N HIS A 70 8.29 -19.01 -18.55
CA HIS A 70 9.30 -18.33 -19.38
C HIS A 70 9.32 -18.79 -20.86
N ARG A 71 8.77 -19.99 -21.19
CA ARG A 71 8.69 -20.49 -22.56
C ARG A 71 7.35 -20.24 -23.21
N THR A 72 6.25 -20.42 -22.48
CA THR A 72 4.90 -20.39 -23.05
C THR A 72 4.19 -19.06 -22.82
N GLY A 73 4.64 -18.26 -21.86
CA GLY A 73 3.96 -17.04 -21.44
C GLY A 73 2.69 -17.28 -20.63
N GLN A 74 2.35 -18.53 -20.29
CA GLN A 74 1.17 -18.87 -19.51
C GLN A 74 1.33 -18.45 -18.06
N GLY A 75 0.26 -17.98 -17.42
CA GLY A 75 0.23 -17.65 -16.00
C GLY A 75 0.51 -18.88 -15.11
N GLU A 76 0.91 -18.61 -13.86
CA GLU A 76 1.16 -19.65 -12.86
C GLU A 76 -0.10 -20.46 -12.53
N PRO A 77 0.03 -21.61 -11.84
CA PRO A 77 -1.12 -22.42 -11.43
C PRO A 77 -2.20 -21.61 -10.71
N GLY A 78 -3.46 -21.76 -11.15
CA GLY A 78 -4.60 -20.96 -10.73
C GLY A 78 -4.87 -19.74 -11.63
N TYR A 79 -3.93 -19.38 -12.50
CA TYR A 79 -4.04 -18.26 -13.46
C TYR A 79 -3.68 -18.69 -14.89
N GLU A 80 -3.92 -19.95 -15.23
CA GLU A 80 -3.55 -20.55 -16.52
C GLU A 80 -4.27 -19.93 -17.73
N GLN A 81 -5.35 -19.18 -17.48
CA GLN A 81 -6.06 -18.44 -18.52
C GLN A 81 -5.36 -17.12 -18.88
N ASP A 82 -4.44 -16.63 -18.02
CA ASP A 82 -3.57 -15.51 -18.37
C ASP A 82 -2.42 -16.01 -19.25
N GLN A 83 -2.13 -15.25 -20.30
CA GLN A 83 -1.02 -15.54 -21.19
C GLN A 83 -0.46 -14.27 -21.79
N VAL A 84 0.82 -14.03 -21.58
CA VAL A 84 1.57 -13.04 -22.36
C VAL A 84 2.09 -13.69 -23.65
N PRO A 85 2.27 -12.96 -24.76
CA PRO A 85 2.84 -13.50 -25.97
C PRO A 85 4.17 -14.20 -25.74
N SER A 86 4.37 -15.37 -26.36
CA SER A 86 5.66 -16.04 -26.48
C SER A 86 6.12 -16.06 -27.94
N TYR A 87 7.41 -16.11 -28.14
CA TYR A 87 8.02 -15.99 -29.45
C TYR A 87 8.96 -17.19 -29.72
N ALA A 88 9.02 -17.61 -30.97
CA ALA A 88 10.01 -18.61 -31.40
C ALA A 88 11.41 -18.00 -31.41
N THR A 89 12.38 -18.79 -30.97
CA THR A 89 13.80 -18.43 -30.96
C THR A 89 14.62 -19.40 -31.79
N LYS A 90 15.68 -18.93 -32.44
CA LYS A 90 16.70 -19.76 -33.07
C LYS A 90 18.09 -19.19 -32.86
N ILE A 91 19.09 -20.09 -32.88
CA ILE A 91 20.50 -19.68 -32.90
C ILE A 91 21.07 -20.03 -34.26
N GLU A 92 21.74 -19.06 -34.87
CA GLU A 92 22.40 -19.21 -36.15
C GLU A 92 23.70 -18.42 -36.11
N ASN A 93 24.81 -19.05 -36.50
CA ASN A 93 26.15 -18.43 -36.52
C ASN A 93 26.55 -17.72 -35.21
N GLY A 94 26.19 -18.33 -34.05
CA GLY A 94 26.51 -17.77 -32.72
C GLY A 94 25.65 -16.55 -32.33
N ARG A 95 24.58 -16.23 -33.06
CA ARG A 95 23.65 -15.15 -32.78
C ARG A 95 22.25 -15.69 -32.50
N LEU A 96 21.54 -15.02 -31.59
CA LEU A 96 20.17 -15.31 -31.25
C LEU A 96 19.21 -14.47 -32.11
N TYR A 97 18.25 -15.16 -32.70
CA TYR A 97 17.16 -14.53 -33.46
C TYR A 97 15.80 -14.86 -32.79
N ILE A 98 14.88 -13.90 -32.81
CA ILE A 98 13.50 -14.03 -32.34
C ILE A 98 12.55 -13.77 -33.51
N ASP A 99 11.59 -14.66 -33.73
CA ASP A 99 10.57 -14.43 -34.75
C ASP A 99 9.38 -13.67 -34.18
N LEU A 100 9.32 -12.37 -34.47
CA LEU A 100 8.22 -11.51 -33.99
C LEU A 100 6.88 -11.85 -34.61
N SER A 101 6.85 -12.54 -35.77
CA SER A 101 5.61 -12.98 -36.41
C SER A 101 5.03 -14.25 -35.78
N SER A 102 5.81 -14.97 -34.98
CA SER A 102 5.39 -16.17 -34.26
C SER A 102 4.66 -15.88 -32.94
N ALA A 103 4.45 -14.62 -32.62
CA ALA A 103 3.85 -14.20 -31.33
C ALA A 103 2.53 -14.95 -31.07
N THR A 104 2.46 -15.63 -29.93
CA THR A 104 1.18 -16.19 -29.46
C THR A 104 0.22 -15.07 -29.06
N LYS A 105 -1.07 -15.36 -29.07
CA LYS A 105 -2.07 -14.36 -28.69
C LYS A 105 -1.99 -14.07 -27.19
N ARG A 106 -2.02 -12.79 -26.84
CA ARG A 106 -2.21 -12.36 -25.45
C ARG A 106 -3.62 -12.77 -24.99
N LYS A 107 -3.69 -13.42 -23.85
CA LYS A 107 -4.96 -13.68 -23.16
C LYS A 107 -4.88 -13.03 -21.79
N LYS A 108 -5.94 -12.35 -21.41
CA LYS A 108 -6.06 -11.73 -20.09
C LYS A 108 -7.21 -12.38 -19.36
N GLN A 109 -6.91 -13.07 -18.26
CA GLN A 109 -7.93 -13.63 -17.39
C GLN A 109 -8.69 -12.47 -16.73
N SER A 110 -10.01 -12.58 -16.69
CA SER A 110 -10.81 -11.65 -15.90
C SER A 110 -10.65 -11.99 -14.42
N HIS A 111 -9.94 -11.14 -13.69
CA HIS A 111 -9.81 -11.26 -12.25
C HIS A 111 -11.03 -10.65 -11.57
N LEU A 112 -11.52 -11.32 -10.52
CA LEU A 112 -12.56 -10.73 -9.68
C LEU A 112 -12.01 -9.45 -9.04
N ALA A 113 -12.79 -8.36 -9.14
CA ALA A 113 -12.43 -7.12 -8.49
C ALA A 113 -12.36 -7.33 -6.97
N HIS A 114 -11.29 -6.83 -6.35
CA HIS A 114 -11.17 -6.89 -4.90
C HIS A 114 -12.36 -6.19 -4.22
N PRO A 115 -12.93 -6.71 -3.11
CA PRO A 115 -14.08 -6.11 -2.44
C PRO A 115 -13.94 -4.61 -2.13
N LEU A 116 -12.73 -4.15 -1.81
CA LEU A 116 -12.43 -2.73 -1.60
C LEU A 116 -12.50 -1.87 -2.88
N ALA A 117 -12.48 -2.45 -4.07
CA ALA A 117 -12.56 -1.70 -5.34
C ALA A 117 -13.99 -1.22 -5.68
N ARG A 118 -14.99 -1.59 -4.85
CA ARG A 118 -16.36 -1.16 -5.02
C ARG A 118 -16.52 0.36 -4.94
N PRO A 119 -17.56 0.96 -5.53
CA PRO A 119 -17.86 2.38 -5.38
C PRO A 119 -17.98 2.81 -3.92
N VAL A 120 -17.48 4.01 -3.61
CA VAL A 120 -17.63 4.62 -2.27
C VAL A 120 -19.03 5.25 -2.20
N LEU A 121 -19.90 4.66 -1.38
CA LEU A 121 -21.25 5.12 -1.19
C LEU A 121 -21.50 5.37 0.29
N ARG A 122 -21.90 6.60 0.63
CA ARG A 122 -22.35 6.92 1.98
C ARG A 122 -23.72 6.27 2.23
N GLN A 123 -23.78 5.42 3.22
CA GLN A 123 -25.06 4.83 3.65
C GLN A 123 -25.81 5.80 4.57
N ALA A 124 -27.14 5.81 4.47
CA ALA A 124 -27.98 6.54 5.43
C ALA A 124 -27.81 5.98 6.84
N GLY A 125 -27.96 6.82 7.84
CA GLY A 125 -27.81 6.44 9.25
C GLY A 125 -27.02 7.45 10.05
N PRO A 126 -26.68 7.12 11.30
CA PRO A 126 -25.87 7.98 12.16
C PRO A 126 -24.50 8.23 11.59
N VAL A 127 -23.83 9.30 12.05
CA VAL A 127 -22.44 9.58 11.69
C VAL A 127 -21.55 8.47 12.27
N ARG A 128 -20.56 8.02 11.49
CA ARG A 128 -19.67 6.92 11.81
C ARG A 128 -18.26 7.44 12.05
N VAL A 129 -17.72 7.11 13.21
CA VAL A 129 -16.40 7.56 13.65
C VAL A 129 -15.47 6.37 13.76
N VAL A 130 -14.40 6.33 12.97
CA VAL A 130 -13.30 5.38 13.17
C VAL A 130 -12.16 6.05 13.93
N GLY A 131 -11.78 5.48 15.06
CA GLY A 131 -10.57 5.83 15.78
C GLY A 131 -9.43 4.88 15.42
N ILE A 132 -8.30 5.42 15.00
CA ILE A 132 -7.11 4.64 14.65
C ILE A 132 -5.99 5.00 15.63
N SER A 133 -5.61 4.04 16.48
CA SER A 133 -4.44 4.17 17.33
C SER A 133 -3.19 3.74 16.60
N THR A 134 -2.20 4.64 16.60
CA THR A 134 -0.87 4.36 16.04
C THR A 134 0.17 4.09 17.13
N THR A 135 -0.24 3.83 18.35
CA THR A 135 0.63 3.49 19.47
C THR A 135 1.40 2.20 19.20
N ALA A 136 2.74 2.30 19.15
CA ALA A 136 3.64 1.17 19.01
C ALA A 136 4.02 0.62 20.39
N MET A 137 3.58 -0.60 20.69
CA MET A 137 4.00 -1.40 21.85
C MET A 137 3.75 -2.88 21.57
N THR A 138 4.40 -3.76 22.33
CA THR A 138 4.10 -5.19 22.25
C THR A 138 2.69 -5.50 22.74
N THR A 139 2.02 -6.42 22.08
CA THR A 139 0.71 -6.94 22.47
C THR A 139 0.81 -7.95 23.62
N ASP A 140 1.96 -8.59 23.79
CA ASP A 140 2.17 -9.62 24.81
C ASP A 140 2.28 -9.02 26.22
N HIS A 141 2.78 -7.79 26.31
CA HIS A 141 2.92 -7.05 27.57
C HIS A 141 2.38 -5.62 27.42
N PRO A 142 1.04 -5.47 27.33
CA PRO A 142 0.43 -4.17 27.13
C PRO A 142 0.68 -3.25 28.33
N ARG A 143 0.94 -1.99 28.04
CA ARG A 143 1.13 -0.93 29.03
C ARG A 143 0.07 0.14 28.85
N TYR A 144 -0.16 0.93 29.89
CA TYR A 144 -1.01 2.10 29.74
C TYR A 144 -0.45 3.06 28.67
N SER A 145 -1.30 3.48 27.78
CA SER A 145 -0.99 4.45 26.72
C SER A 145 -1.90 5.65 26.83
N THR A 146 -1.33 6.83 26.99
CA THR A 146 -2.07 8.09 27.05
C THR A 146 -2.84 8.36 25.75
N SER A 147 -2.24 8.06 24.60
CA SER A 147 -2.90 8.22 23.30
C SER A 147 -4.06 7.26 23.11
N ASP A 148 -3.93 6.00 23.53
CA ASP A 148 -5.05 5.04 23.51
C ASP A 148 -6.18 5.48 24.45
N ALA A 149 -5.83 5.87 25.67
CA ALA A 149 -6.83 6.28 26.68
C ALA A 149 -7.63 7.50 26.22
N MET A 150 -7.00 8.48 25.61
CA MET A 150 -7.72 9.65 25.05
C MET A 150 -8.57 9.29 23.84
N LEU A 151 -8.10 8.38 22.99
CA LEU A 151 -8.91 7.87 21.89
C LEU A 151 -10.16 7.14 22.38
N GLU A 152 -10.00 6.29 23.40
CA GLU A 152 -11.12 5.56 24.00
C GLU A 152 -12.14 6.52 24.65
N VAL A 153 -11.68 7.56 25.32
CA VAL A 153 -12.56 8.61 25.87
C VAL A 153 -13.35 9.31 24.77
N ALA A 154 -12.70 9.70 23.69
CA ALA A 154 -13.34 10.39 22.56
C ALA A 154 -14.39 9.48 21.87
N LEU A 155 -14.06 8.22 21.63
CA LEU A 155 -14.98 7.26 21.02
C LEU A 155 -16.15 6.91 21.93
N GLU A 156 -15.90 6.79 23.24
CA GLU A 156 -16.98 6.56 24.22
C GLU A 156 -17.93 7.75 24.29
N HIS A 157 -17.42 8.98 24.34
CA HIS A 157 -18.25 10.18 24.30
C HIS A 157 -19.08 10.25 23.00
N ALA A 158 -18.46 9.99 21.85
CA ALA A 158 -19.16 9.93 20.57
C ALA A 158 -20.32 8.92 20.58
N ARG A 159 -20.11 7.75 21.15
CA ARG A 159 -21.12 6.70 21.23
C ARG A 159 -22.22 6.99 22.25
N SER A 160 -21.82 7.31 23.49
CA SER A 160 -22.76 7.40 24.62
C SER A 160 -23.51 8.72 24.65
N THR A 161 -22.87 9.84 24.31
CA THR A 161 -23.43 11.19 24.40
C THR A 161 -24.00 11.67 23.06
N LEU A 162 -23.27 11.44 21.96
CA LEU A 162 -23.67 11.93 20.64
C LEU A 162 -24.45 10.89 19.82
N GLN A 163 -24.61 9.66 20.34
CA GLN A 163 -25.31 8.56 19.68
C GLN A 163 -24.76 8.21 18.29
N LEU A 164 -23.42 8.32 18.14
CA LEU A 164 -22.72 7.99 16.90
C LEU A 164 -22.30 6.52 16.89
N GLU A 165 -22.12 5.96 15.70
CA GLU A 165 -21.49 4.66 15.53
C GLU A 165 -19.96 4.81 15.63
N THR A 166 -19.30 3.97 16.42
CA THR A 166 -17.85 4.06 16.62
C THR A 166 -17.15 2.72 16.37
N GLN A 167 -15.97 2.80 15.79
CA GLN A 167 -15.05 1.67 15.62
C GLN A 167 -13.65 2.10 16.08
N CYS A 168 -12.92 1.19 16.73
CA CYS A 168 -11.52 1.40 17.12
C CYS A 168 -10.62 0.39 16.42
N ILE A 169 -9.56 0.88 15.79
CA ILE A 169 -8.50 0.05 15.17
C ILE A 169 -7.17 0.41 15.83
N LYS A 170 -6.52 -0.57 16.45
CA LYS A 170 -5.18 -0.42 17.02
C LYS A 170 -4.18 -1.04 16.04
N LEU A 171 -3.38 -0.23 15.36
CA LEU A 171 -2.47 -0.70 14.30
C LEU A 171 -1.47 -1.76 14.78
N ARG A 172 -1.09 -1.73 16.06
CA ARG A 172 -0.19 -2.75 16.65
C ARG A 172 -0.79 -4.16 16.71
N GLU A 173 -2.11 -4.26 16.59
CA GLU A 173 -2.83 -5.54 16.60
C GLU A 173 -3.01 -6.11 15.18
N LEU A 174 -2.58 -5.35 14.16
CA LEU A 174 -2.65 -5.76 12.77
C LEU A 174 -1.30 -6.23 12.26
N THR A 175 -1.30 -7.31 11.51
CA THR A 175 -0.17 -7.73 10.71
C THR A 175 -0.29 -7.07 9.33
N PHE A 176 0.65 -6.21 8.96
CA PHE A 176 0.70 -5.63 7.63
C PHE A 176 2.12 -5.25 7.24
N ARG A 177 2.41 -5.28 5.94
CA ARG A 177 3.74 -4.99 5.39
C ARG A 177 3.94 -3.49 5.20
N SER A 178 5.20 -3.06 5.17
CA SER A 178 5.59 -1.70 4.77
C SER A 178 5.32 -1.48 3.28
N CYS A 179 5.22 -0.22 2.87
CA CYS A 179 5.14 0.13 1.45
C CYS A 179 6.43 -0.26 0.73
N GLU A 180 6.30 -0.83 -0.46
CA GLU A 180 7.44 -1.18 -1.33
C GLU A 180 7.73 -0.11 -2.40
N GLY A 181 7.01 1.01 -2.35
CA GLY A 181 7.26 2.16 -3.23
C GLY A 181 7.02 1.89 -4.71
N PHE A 182 6.09 1.03 -5.08
CA PHE A 182 5.81 0.71 -6.48
C PHE A 182 5.53 1.94 -7.35
N TYR A 183 4.94 3.00 -6.78
CA TYR A 183 4.71 4.26 -7.48
C TYR A 183 5.99 4.91 -8.02
N SER A 184 7.15 4.65 -7.41
CA SER A 184 8.44 5.16 -7.90
C SER A 184 8.90 4.50 -9.20
N LYS A 185 8.35 3.34 -9.52
CA LYS A 185 8.57 2.64 -10.81
C LYS A 185 7.63 3.19 -11.90
N SER A 186 6.38 3.37 -11.55
CA SER A 186 5.34 3.99 -12.38
C SER A 186 4.13 4.32 -11.50
N ALA A 187 3.48 5.45 -11.76
CA ALA A 187 2.22 5.79 -11.09
C ALA A 187 1.17 4.67 -11.26
N GLN A 188 1.16 3.99 -12.41
CA GLN A 188 0.26 2.86 -12.68
C GLN A 188 0.53 1.63 -11.79
N ALA A 189 1.74 1.49 -11.24
CA ALA A 189 2.10 0.36 -10.40
C ALA A 189 1.53 0.46 -8.97
N CYS A 190 1.14 1.65 -8.52
CA CYS A 190 0.47 1.83 -7.22
C CYS A 190 -1.04 1.77 -7.41
N THR A 191 -1.60 0.57 -7.33
CA THR A 191 -3.02 0.29 -7.61
C THR A 191 -3.92 0.53 -6.39
N TRP A 192 -5.22 0.67 -6.64
CA TRP A 192 -6.25 0.62 -5.61
C TRP A 192 -7.13 -0.63 -5.77
N PRO A 193 -7.36 -1.40 -4.71
CA PRO A 193 -6.64 -1.37 -3.41
C PRO A 193 -5.14 -1.59 -3.56
N CYS A 194 -4.37 -1.30 -2.51
CA CYS A 194 -2.92 -1.50 -2.52
C CYS A 194 -2.54 -2.90 -3.00
N SER A 195 -1.59 -2.98 -3.93
CA SER A 195 -1.14 -4.25 -4.50
C SER A 195 -0.69 -5.25 -3.44
N ILE A 196 -0.01 -4.78 -2.38
CA ILE A 196 0.41 -5.66 -1.28
C ILE A 196 -0.79 -6.32 -0.61
N THR A 197 -1.86 -5.56 -0.32
CA THR A 197 -3.10 -6.12 0.24
C THR A 197 -3.77 -7.12 -0.70
N GLN A 198 -3.67 -6.90 -2.02
CA GLN A 198 -4.24 -7.83 -3.00
C GLN A 198 -3.43 -9.13 -3.14
N MET A 199 -2.11 -9.07 -2.98
CA MET A 199 -1.20 -10.19 -3.17
C MET A 199 -0.97 -11.03 -1.91
N ASP A 200 -1.05 -10.39 -0.72
CA ASP A 200 -0.75 -11.02 0.55
C ASP A 200 -2.02 -11.17 1.39
N PRO A 201 -2.62 -12.37 1.44
CA PRO A 201 -3.85 -12.61 2.21
C PRO A 201 -3.66 -12.45 3.73
N THR A 202 -2.42 -12.33 4.20
CA THR A 202 -2.11 -12.09 5.62
C THR A 202 -1.99 -10.61 5.95
N ASP A 203 -1.97 -9.72 4.94
CA ASP A 203 -1.91 -8.27 5.12
C ASP A 203 -3.27 -7.72 5.57
N GLN A 204 -3.35 -7.32 6.83
CA GLN A 204 -4.60 -6.88 7.47
C GLN A 204 -4.86 -5.37 7.35
N LEU A 205 -4.12 -4.65 6.51
CA LEU A 205 -4.38 -3.23 6.29
C LEU A 205 -5.68 -2.98 5.50
N ASP A 206 -6.24 -4.01 4.89
CA ASP A 206 -7.59 -4.01 4.32
C ASP A 206 -8.64 -3.50 5.30
N ARG A 207 -8.49 -3.81 6.60
CA ARG A 207 -9.37 -3.31 7.68
C ARG A 207 -9.34 -1.79 7.80
N VAL A 208 -8.17 -1.19 7.64
CA VAL A 208 -8.03 0.28 7.65
C VAL A 208 -8.66 0.87 6.40
N TYR A 209 -8.40 0.30 5.23
CA TYR A 209 -9.01 0.75 3.97
C TYR A 209 -10.53 0.67 4.03
N GLU A 210 -11.08 -0.45 4.48
CA GLU A 210 -12.53 -0.61 4.65
C GLU A 210 -13.10 0.45 5.58
N ALA A 211 -12.47 0.66 6.74
CA ALA A 211 -12.93 1.61 7.73
C ALA A 211 -12.90 3.06 7.22
N ILE A 212 -11.77 3.52 6.66
CA ILE A 212 -11.63 4.94 6.27
C ILE A 212 -12.29 5.27 4.93
N VAL A 213 -12.33 4.33 3.99
CA VAL A 213 -12.87 4.59 2.64
C VAL A 213 -14.36 4.31 2.59
N HIS A 214 -14.82 3.18 3.12
CA HIS A 214 -16.18 2.72 2.90
C HIS A 214 -17.11 2.94 4.09
N TRP A 215 -16.60 2.91 5.31
CA TRP A 215 -17.46 2.92 6.49
C TRP A 215 -17.55 4.30 7.17
N ALA A 216 -16.42 4.94 7.51
CA ALA A 216 -16.41 6.14 8.34
C ALA A 216 -16.81 7.42 7.60
N ASP A 217 -17.44 8.32 8.33
CA ASP A 217 -17.60 9.74 7.97
C ASP A 217 -16.52 10.60 8.64
N VAL A 218 -16.07 10.18 9.84
CA VAL A 218 -15.04 10.86 10.63
C VAL A 218 -13.89 9.89 10.92
N ILE A 219 -12.67 10.35 10.67
CA ILE A 219 -11.43 9.61 10.92
C ILE A 219 -10.68 10.32 12.04
N LEU A 220 -10.52 9.64 13.17
CA LEU A 220 -9.82 10.15 14.34
C LEU A 220 -8.51 9.38 14.51
N ILE A 221 -7.37 10.05 14.29
CA ILE A 221 -6.05 9.44 14.44
C ILE A 221 -5.47 9.81 15.80
N SER A 222 -5.10 8.80 16.57
CA SER A 222 -4.38 9.00 17.82
C SER A 222 -2.94 8.52 17.71
N THR A 223 -1.97 9.40 18.00
CA THR A 223 -0.55 9.11 17.89
C THR A 223 0.24 9.60 19.11
N PRO A 224 1.19 8.80 19.62
CA PRO A 224 2.21 9.33 20.52
C PRO A 224 3.27 10.10 19.74
N ILE A 225 3.89 11.09 20.38
CA ILE A 225 5.10 11.72 19.85
C ILE A 225 6.29 10.80 20.09
N ARG A 226 7.11 10.60 19.06
CA ARG A 226 8.38 9.87 19.11
C ARG A 226 9.45 10.69 18.40
N TRP A 227 10.47 11.14 19.15
CA TRP A 227 11.54 12.02 18.61
C TRP A 227 10.98 13.23 17.83
N GLY A 228 9.98 13.88 18.37
CA GLY A 228 9.34 15.02 17.72
C GLY A 228 8.50 14.68 16.48
N ASN A 229 8.18 13.40 16.25
CA ASN A 229 7.39 12.93 15.11
C ASN A 229 6.22 12.05 15.58
N ALA A 230 5.28 11.78 14.68
CA ALA A 230 4.31 10.73 14.88
C ALA A 230 4.98 9.35 14.99
N SER A 231 4.28 8.35 15.47
CA SER A 231 4.83 7.00 15.64
C SER A 231 5.23 6.35 14.31
N SER A 232 6.12 5.35 14.37
CA SER A 232 6.51 4.54 13.21
C SER A 232 5.31 3.83 12.57
N LEU A 233 4.33 3.39 13.36
CA LEU A 233 3.12 2.76 12.83
C LEU A 233 2.25 3.74 12.04
N TYR A 234 2.23 5.03 12.43
CA TYR A 234 1.57 6.07 11.63
C TYR A 234 2.20 6.14 10.23
N TYR A 235 3.52 6.30 10.15
CA TYR A 235 4.20 6.40 8.86
C TYR A 235 4.05 5.12 8.03
N LYS A 236 4.19 3.96 8.66
CA LYS A 236 3.98 2.67 7.99
C LYS A 236 2.58 2.57 7.37
N MET A 237 1.55 3.09 8.04
CA MET A 237 0.19 3.17 7.51
C MET A 237 0.09 4.18 6.37
N VAL A 238 0.50 5.43 6.55
CA VAL A 238 0.28 6.48 5.54
C VAL A 238 1.08 6.24 4.26
N GLU A 239 2.28 5.66 4.33
CA GLU A 239 3.01 5.22 3.14
C GLU A 239 2.19 4.21 2.32
N ARG A 240 1.49 3.30 2.98
CA ARG A 240 0.58 2.34 2.35
C ARG A 240 -0.70 2.99 1.83
N LEU A 241 -1.15 4.09 2.43
CA LEU A 241 -2.30 4.88 1.95
C LEU A 241 -1.99 5.71 0.69
N ASN A 242 -0.75 5.73 0.20
CA ASN A 242 -0.39 6.37 -1.07
C ASN A 242 -1.26 5.87 -2.24
N CYS A 243 -1.75 4.65 -2.19
CA CYS A 243 -2.66 4.12 -3.20
C CYS A 243 -3.99 4.89 -3.27
N ILE A 244 -4.43 5.54 -2.19
CA ILE A 244 -5.62 6.40 -2.16
C ILE A 244 -5.33 7.72 -2.88
N GLN A 245 -4.22 8.36 -2.54
CA GLN A 245 -3.78 9.61 -3.18
C GLN A 245 -3.55 9.38 -4.69
N ASN A 246 -3.01 8.24 -5.05
CA ASN A 246 -2.75 7.89 -6.44
C ASN A 246 -4.05 7.73 -7.27
N GLN A 247 -5.18 7.33 -6.66
CA GLN A 247 -6.47 7.31 -7.35
C GLN A 247 -6.95 8.71 -7.71
N GLU A 248 -6.64 9.69 -6.88
CA GLU A 248 -6.94 11.10 -7.19
C GLU A 248 -6.11 11.59 -8.36
N THR A 249 -4.79 11.36 -8.34
CA THR A 249 -3.85 11.89 -9.34
C THR A 249 -3.98 11.25 -10.72
N ILE A 250 -4.20 9.92 -10.80
CA ILE A 250 -4.23 9.21 -12.09
C ILE A 250 -5.63 8.88 -12.60
N ALA A 251 -6.63 8.78 -11.71
CA ALA A 251 -7.98 8.36 -12.07
C ALA A 251 -9.07 9.39 -11.75
N ASN A 252 -8.69 10.53 -11.16
CA ASN A 252 -9.62 11.57 -10.69
C ASN A 252 -10.73 11.00 -9.77
N LYS A 253 -10.35 10.04 -8.91
CA LYS A 253 -11.25 9.37 -7.97
C LYS A 253 -10.88 9.78 -6.55
N HIS A 254 -11.75 10.53 -5.91
CA HIS A 254 -11.57 11.08 -4.55
C HIS A 254 -12.19 10.13 -3.52
N LEU A 255 -11.43 9.14 -3.06
CA LEU A 255 -11.94 8.07 -2.18
C LEU A 255 -12.32 8.57 -0.79
N LEU A 256 -11.67 9.63 -0.30
CA LEU A 256 -11.93 10.21 1.03
C LEU A 256 -12.65 11.56 0.98
N LYS A 257 -13.24 11.90 -0.16
CA LYS A 257 -14.03 13.13 -0.31
C LYS A 257 -15.18 13.19 0.70
N ASN A 258 -15.38 14.36 1.29
CA ASN A 258 -16.43 14.66 2.28
C ASN A 258 -16.27 13.92 3.62
N LYS A 259 -15.09 13.39 3.91
CA LYS A 259 -14.78 12.84 5.23
C LYS A 259 -14.05 13.89 6.07
N VAL A 260 -14.24 13.82 7.37
CA VAL A 260 -13.59 14.72 8.33
C VAL A 260 -12.46 13.98 9.02
N ALA A 261 -11.28 14.58 9.10
CA ALA A 261 -10.16 14.06 9.89
C ALA A 261 -9.88 14.94 11.10
N ALA A 262 -9.60 14.32 12.24
CA ALA A 262 -9.17 14.98 13.46
C ALA A 262 -8.13 14.13 14.19
N PHE A 263 -7.37 14.76 15.12
CA PHE A 263 -6.17 14.15 15.66
C PHE A 263 -6.09 14.27 17.18
N ILE A 264 -5.54 13.23 17.81
CA ILE A 264 -5.15 13.19 19.22
C ILE A 264 -3.65 12.96 19.26
N ILE A 265 -2.90 13.93 19.81
CA ILE A 265 -1.43 13.90 19.82
C ILE A 265 -0.95 13.93 21.27
N MET A 266 -0.34 12.84 21.71
CA MET A 266 0.02 12.67 23.12
C MET A 266 1.51 12.35 23.25
N GLY A 267 2.20 12.96 24.19
CA GLY A 267 3.60 12.63 24.42
C GLY A 267 4.23 13.34 25.60
N GLY A 268 5.41 12.89 25.96
CA GLY A 268 6.29 13.56 26.92
C GLY A 268 7.33 14.47 26.25
N GLN A 269 7.30 14.61 24.94
CA GLN A 269 8.22 15.45 24.18
C GLN A 269 7.47 16.59 23.49
N ASP A 270 8.21 17.66 23.20
CA ASP A 270 7.70 18.80 22.43
C ASP A 270 7.52 18.45 20.92
N ASN A 271 7.15 19.44 20.13
CA ASN A 271 6.87 19.40 18.70
C ASN A 271 5.44 18.93 18.34
N VAL A 272 4.47 19.23 19.21
CA VAL A 272 3.05 18.97 18.93
C VAL A 272 2.61 19.58 17.61
N GLN A 273 2.99 20.85 17.36
CA GLN A 273 2.59 21.59 16.15
C GLN A 273 3.19 20.97 14.90
N GLY A 274 4.45 20.53 14.95
CA GLY A 274 5.09 19.83 13.83
C GLY A 274 4.39 18.51 13.50
N VAL A 275 4.05 17.72 14.52
CA VAL A 275 3.29 16.48 14.33
C VAL A 275 1.90 16.76 13.77
N ALA A 276 1.17 17.73 14.35
CA ALA A 276 -0.15 18.11 13.85
C ALA A 276 -0.09 18.55 12.38
N GLY A 277 0.90 19.36 12.00
CA GLY A 277 1.13 19.81 10.63
C GLY A 277 1.34 18.66 9.66
N GLN A 278 2.13 17.66 10.05
CA GLN A 278 2.37 16.45 9.22
C GLN A 278 1.09 15.65 9.01
N LEU A 279 0.32 15.41 10.07
CA LEU A 279 -0.94 14.67 9.97
C LEU A 279 -1.95 15.42 9.08
N MET A 280 -2.11 16.73 9.32
CA MET A 280 -3.02 17.57 8.54
C MET A 280 -2.62 17.61 7.05
N THR A 281 -1.33 17.75 6.74
CA THR A 281 -0.86 17.78 5.35
C THR A 281 -1.28 16.50 4.63
N PHE A 282 -1.01 15.33 5.20
CA PHE A 282 -1.37 14.06 4.57
C PHE A 282 -2.89 13.95 4.34
N PHE A 283 -3.69 14.19 5.38
CA PHE A 283 -5.15 14.01 5.26
C PHE A 283 -5.81 15.09 4.39
N ALA A 284 -5.22 16.29 4.26
CA ALA A 284 -5.64 17.29 3.29
C ALA A 284 -5.39 16.82 1.85
N GLU A 285 -4.21 16.30 1.59
CA GLU A 285 -3.83 15.83 0.24
C GLU A 285 -4.68 14.64 -0.26
N VAL A 286 -5.22 13.83 0.65
CA VAL A 286 -6.16 12.74 0.29
C VAL A 286 -7.63 13.17 0.33
N GLY A 287 -7.93 14.47 0.47
CA GLY A 287 -9.25 15.06 0.29
C GLY A 287 -10.12 15.16 1.56
N CYS A 288 -9.57 14.93 2.75
CA CYS A 288 -10.31 15.14 3.99
C CYS A 288 -10.50 16.61 4.34
N GLN A 289 -11.59 16.91 5.02
CA GLN A 289 -11.86 18.19 5.66
C GLN A 289 -11.47 18.14 7.14
N PHE A 290 -11.33 19.31 7.77
CA PHE A 290 -10.98 19.42 9.17
C PHE A 290 -12.00 20.25 9.93
N PRO A 291 -12.27 19.94 11.22
CA PRO A 291 -13.04 20.81 12.09
C PRO A 291 -12.25 22.08 12.43
N GLN A 292 -12.91 23.06 13.03
CA GLN A 292 -12.28 24.32 13.47
C GLN A 292 -11.09 24.09 14.41
N PHE A 293 -11.16 23.09 15.27
CA PHE A 293 -10.07 22.62 16.13
C PHE A 293 -9.70 21.19 15.70
N PRO A 294 -8.75 21.05 14.75
CA PRO A 294 -8.49 19.77 14.11
C PRO A 294 -7.74 18.77 14.99
N PHE A 295 -7.16 19.23 16.11
CA PHE A 295 -6.47 18.33 17.02
C PHE A 295 -6.57 18.80 18.46
N ILE A 296 -6.50 17.83 19.36
CA ILE A 296 -6.13 18.05 20.76
C ILE A 296 -4.73 17.47 20.98
N ALA A 297 -3.98 18.07 21.88
CA ALA A 297 -2.64 17.62 22.15
C ALA A 297 -2.25 17.87 23.60
N HIS A 298 -1.45 16.95 24.14
CA HIS A 298 -0.83 17.08 25.43
C HIS A 298 0.61 16.59 25.37
N SER A 299 1.53 17.47 25.74
CA SER A 299 2.95 17.16 25.89
C SER A 299 3.46 17.88 27.13
N ARG A 300 4.21 17.18 27.96
CA ARG A 300 4.64 17.71 29.24
C ARG A 300 6.09 18.17 29.29
N GLY A 301 6.87 17.95 28.28
CA GLY A 301 8.26 18.40 28.27
C GLY A 301 9.28 17.28 28.19
N TRP A 302 10.54 17.57 28.57
CA TRP A 302 11.68 16.75 28.25
C TRP A 302 12.29 15.99 29.44
N SER A 303 11.93 16.36 30.69
CA SER A 303 12.49 15.69 31.86
C SER A 303 11.89 14.31 32.07
N ALA A 304 12.62 13.42 32.72
CA ALA A 304 12.13 12.11 33.13
C ALA A 304 10.92 12.24 34.07
N GLU A 305 10.95 13.22 34.96
CA GLU A 305 9.87 13.51 35.90
C GLU A 305 8.60 13.98 35.19
N ASP A 306 8.74 14.80 34.15
CA ASP A 306 7.63 15.24 33.33
C ASP A 306 6.99 14.04 32.61
N MET A 307 7.80 13.12 32.07
CA MET A 307 7.32 11.93 31.40
C MET A 307 6.61 10.96 32.36
N GLU A 308 7.12 10.78 33.58
CA GLU A 308 6.48 9.95 34.60
C GLU A 308 5.14 10.52 35.04
N ARG A 309 5.04 11.83 35.21
CA ARG A 309 3.80 12.53 35.62
C ARG A 309 2.76 12.60 34.51
N ASN A 310 3.14 12.47 33.25
CA ASN A 310 2.26 12.57 32.09
C ASN A 310 1.08 11.59 32.17
N VAL A 311 1.31 10.36 32.63
CA VAL A 311 0.24 9.36 32.81
C VAL A 311 -0.80 9.83 33.80
N SER A 312 -0.37 10.24 34.99
CA SER A 312 -1.29 10.68 36.05
C SER A 312 -2.05 11.95 35.66
N GLU A 313 -1.42 12.87 34.94
CA GLU A 313 -2.08 14.06 34.43
C GLU A 313 -3.16 13.76 33.41
N VAL A 314 -2.85 12.93 32.42
CA VAL A 314 -3.87 12.52 31.42
C VAL A 314 -5.03 11.78 32.10
N GLN A 315 -4.73 10.94 33.09
CA GLN A 315 -5.77 10.21 33.84
C GLN A 315 -6.68 11.13 34.65
N ASN A 316 -6.16 12.22 35.21
CA ASN A 316 -6.87 13.10 36.14
C ASN A 316 -7.29 14.44 35.54
N SER A 317 -6.84 14.79 34.33
CA SER A 317 -7.18 16.07 33.74
C SER A 317 -8.60 16.09 33.19
N ARG A 318 -9.46 16.85 33.84
CA ARG A 318 -10.81 17.14 33.34
C ARG A 318 -10.77 17.87 31.98
N ALA A 319 -9.88 18.85 31.85
CA ALA A 319 -9.75 19.66 30.66
C ALA A 319 -9.35 18.87 29.39
N LEU A 320 -8.65 17.74 29.54
CA LEU A 320 -8.32 16.87 28.42
C LEU A 320 -9.45 15.91 28.04
N ARG A 321 -10.40 15.69 28.97
CA ARG A 321 -11.49 14.71 28.79
C ARG A 321 -12.80 15.36 28.34
N GLU A 322 -12.99 16.64 28.61
CA GLU A 322 -14.11 17.51 28.16
C GLU A 322 -13.79 18.29 26.88
#